data_cd7c0a28382cec57f6429c3c83834512
#
_entry.id   cd7c0a28382cec57f6429c3c83834512
#
_cell.length_a   1.000
_cell.length_b   1.000
_cell.length_c   1.000
_cell.angle_alpha   90.00
_cell.angle_beta   90.00
_cell.angle_gamma   90.00
#
_symmetry.space_group_name_H-M   'P 1'
#
loop_
_entity.id
_entity.type
_entity.pdbx_description
1 polymer ?
#
loop_
_entity_poly.entity_id
_entity_poly.type
_entity_poly.pdbx_seq_one_letter_code
_entity_poly.pdbx_strand_id
1 'polypeptide(L)'
;MSLKFAGSKRRGLVTYLENTLMESLHYEPETYEIENSEGTVKYKAFLIACGNASQYGNNAYITPQASLSDGMMDITVLQPFTVLDVPSLSFQLFTKTIDMNSRIKTMKDKKITIHRATEGVFHFDGDPMMGPKDLVVEIIPSALKVICPPKPNKSIYEPHNILQHITDFIEAKPVSASIAEKHRQLMEMNKTIMKKLVKKNNPPEE
;
A
#
# COMPACT_ATOMS: atom_id res chain seq x y z
N MET A 1 5.29 -9.93 4.43
CA MET A 1 4.66 -8.78 5.13
C MET A 1 3.44 -9.18 5.94
N SER A 2 2.38 -9.74 5.36
CA SER A 2 1.14 -10.15 6.05
C SER A 2 1.36 -11.07 7.26
N LEU A 3 2.28 -12.05 7.17
CA LEU A 3 2.63 -12.92 8.30
C LEU A 3 3.25 -12.16 9.49
N LYS A 4 4.10 -11.15 9.22
CA LYS A 4 4.70 -10.31 10.28
C LYS A 4 3.66 -9.37 10.90
N PHE A 5 2.72 -8.87 10.10
CA PHE A 5 1.65 -8.00 10.58
C PHE A 5 0.66 -8.75 11.47
N ALA A 6 0.29 -9.98 11.12
CA ALA A 6 -0.58 -10.83 11.92
C ALA A 6 -0.02 -11.12 13.34
N GLY A 7 1.33 -11.19 13.48
CA GLY A 7 2.01 -11.39 14.77
C GLY A 7 2.29 -10.10 15.57
N SER A 8 2.03 -8.92 15.02
CA SER A 8 2.34 -7.64 15.66
C SER A 8 1.32 -7.28 16.74
N LYS A 9 1.81 -6.99 17.97
CA LYS A 9 1.00 -6.48 19.09
C LYS A 9 0.53 -5.04 18.89
N ARG A 10 1.16 -4.27 18.00
CA ARG A 10 0.78 -2.89 17.63
C ARG A 10 0.14 -2.91 16.24
N ARG A 11 -1.16 -2.62 16.19
CA ARG A 11 -1.90 -2.42 14.95
C ARG A 11 -2.02 -0.92 14.68
N GLY A 12 -1.67 -0.49 13.48
CA GLY A 12 -1.80 0.91 13.08
C GLY A 12 -1.03 1.21 11.80
N LEU A 13 -1.39 2.31 11.16
CA LEU A 13 -0.84 2.78 9.90
C LEU A 13 0.70 2.91 9.93
N VAL A 14 1.24 3.48 11.01
CA VAL A 14 2.68 3.69 11.17
C VAL A 14 3.43 2.36 11.17
N THR A 15 2.94 1.37 11.93
CA THR A 15 3.53 0.03 11.98
C THR A 15 3.45 -0.67 10.61
N TYR A 16 2.36 -0.45 9.89
CA TYR A 16 2.22 -0.96 8.52
C TYR A 16 3.24 -0.34 7.57
N LEU A 17 3.39 0.97 7.58
CA LEU A 17 4.37 1.68 6.75
C LEU A 17 5.81 1.33 7.11
N GLU A 18 6.15 1.22 8.40
CA GLU A 18 7.47 0.79 8.86
C GLU A 18 7.80 -0.62 8.37
N ASN A 19 6.88 -1.56 8.56
CA ASN A 19 7.06 -2.94 8.10
C ASN A 19 7.15 -3.02 6.57
N THR A 20 6.34 -2.23 5.85
CA THR A 20 6.39 -2.16 4.38
C THR A 20 7.73 -1.65 3.90
N LEU A 21 8.24 -0.59 4.52
CA LEU A 21 9.53 -0.01 4.17
C LEU A 21 10.68 -0.99 4.46
N MET A 22 10.69 -1.60 5.65
CA MET A 22 11.72 -2.57 6.01
C MET A 22 11.69 -3.82 5.13
N GLU A 23 10.49 -4.30 4.77
CA GLU A 23 10.32 -5.44 3.87
C GLU A 23 10.73 -5.08 2.44
N SER A 24 10.44 -3.86 1.97
CA SER A 24 10.81 -3.41 0.62
C SER A 24 12.33 -3.35 0.39
N LEU A 25 13.11 -3.15 1.45
CA LEU A 25 14.58 -3.15 1.38
C LEU A 25 15.18 -4.55 1.15
N HIS A 26 14.46 -5.60 1.50
CA HIS A 26 14.93 -6.99 1.44
C HIS A 26 14.12 -7.86 0.47
N TYR A 27 13.04 -7.32 -0.09
CA TYR A 27 12.16 -8.06 -0.97
C TYR A 27 12.64 -7.97 -2.42
N GLU A 28 12.87 -9.11 -3.03
CA GLU A 28 13.10 -9.19 -4.47
C GLU A 28 11.76 -9.35 -5.19
N PRO A 29 11.33 -8.33 -5.96
CA PRO A 29 10.09 -8.41 -6.71
C PRO A 29 10.11 -9.55 -7.72
N GLU A 30 9.08 -10.38 -7.69
CA GLU A 30 8.92 -11.50 -8.60
C GLU A 30 8.24 -11.07 -9.91
N THR A 31 8.38 -11.90 -10.94
CA THR A 31 7.65 -11.74 -12.19
C THR A 31 6.39 -12.59 -12.13
N TYR A 32 5.26 -11.92 -12.34
CA TYR A 32 3.93 -12.53 -12.43
C TYR A 32 3.40 -12.42 -13.85
N GLU A 33 2.66 -13.44 -14.27
CA GLU A 33 1.90 -13.41 -15.49
C GLU A 33 0.42 -13.33 -15.12
N ILE A 34 -0.25 -12.29 -15.59
CA ILE A 34 -1.67 -12.03 -15.30
C ILE A 34 -2.45 -12.28 -16.59
N GLU A 35 -3.30 -13.29 -16.56
CA GLU A 35 -4.27 -13.59 -17.61
C GLU A 35 -5.60 -12.94 -17.26
N ASN A 36 -6.17 -12.17 -18.19
CA ASN A 36 -7.45 -11.49 -18.07
C ASN A 36 -8.25 -11.62 -19.38
N SER A 37 -9.41 -10.96 -19.48
CA SER A 37 -10.27 -11.00 -20.68
C SER A 37 -9.61 -10.40 -21.93
N GLU A 38 -8.60 -9.54 -21.79
CA GLU A 38 -7.88 -8.89 -22.89
C GLU A 38 -6.64 -9.67 -23.34
N GLY A 39 -6.22 -10.68 -22.56
CA GLY A 39 -5.04 -11.51 -22.85
C GLY A 39 -4.14 -11.69 -21.63
N THR A 40 -2.86 -11.91 -21.90
CA THR A 40 -1.86 -12.21 -20.87
C THR A 40 -0.78 -11.15 -20.84
N VAL A 41 -0.49 -10.60 -19.66
CA VAL A 41 0.53 -9.57 -19.45
C VAL A 41 1.48 -9.98 -18.36
N LYS A 42 2.78 -9.72 -18.53
CA LYS A 42 3.82 -9.99 -17.53
C LYS A 42 4.22 -8.71 -16.80
N TYR A 43 4.24 -8.78 -15.48
CA TYR A 43 4.70 -7.69 -14.62
C TYR A 43 5.73 -8.19 -13.62
N LYS A 44 6.84 -7.47 -13.50
CA LYS A 44 7.64 -7.55 -12.29
C LYS A 44 6.94 -6.72 -11.22
N ALA A 45 6.47 -7.36 -10.14
CA ALA A 45 5.62 -6.71 -9.15
C ALA A 45 6.15 -6.88 -7.72
N PHE A 46 6.04 -5.82 -6.96
CA PHE A 46 6.20 -5.82 -5.51
C PHE A 46 4.93 -6.31 -4.82
N LEU A 47 3.78 -5.91 -5.35
CA LEU A 47 2.45 -6.22 -4.84
C LEU A 47 1.45 -6.29 -6.00
N ILE A 48 0.52 -7.23 -5.92
CA ILE A 48 -0.70 -7.25 -6.72
C ILE A 48 -1.87 -7.21 -5.75
N ALA A 49 -2.74 -6.22 -5.89
CA ALA A 49 -3.96 -6.07 -5.10
C ALA A 49 -5.18 -6.23 -6.00
N CYS A 50 -6.11 -7.08 -5.59
CA CYS A 50 -7.40 -7.28 -6.23
C CYS A 50 -8.47 -6.74 -5.29
N GLY A 51 -9.16 -5.67 -5.69
CA GLY A 51 -10.12 -4.98 -4.83
C GLY A 51 -11.50 -4.88 -5.47
N ASN A 52 -12.53 -5.23 -4.70
CA ASN A 52 -13.92 -4.90 -4.99
C ASN A 52 -14.34 -3.59 -4.29
N ALA A 53 -13.56 -3.19 -3.28
CA ALA A 53 -13.69 -1.93 -2.56
C ALA A 53 -12.41 -1.11 -2.71
N SER A 54 -12.51 0.22 -2.63
CA SER A 54 -11.40 1.12 -2.91
C SER A 54 -10.28 1.12 -1.86
N GLN A 55 -10.58 0.64 -0.63
CA GLN A 55 -9.67 0.74 0.51
C GLN A 55 -9.14 -0.61 0.97
N TYR A 56 -7.87 -0.61 1.38
CA TYR A 56 -7.33 -1.63 2.29
C TYR A 56 -7.85 -1.47 3.72
N GLY A 57 -8.27 -0.28 4.09
CA GLY A 57 -8.61 0.16 5.44
C GLY A 57 -7.85 1.43 5.83
N ASN A 58 -8.31 2.11 6.90
CA ASN A 58 -7.69 3.35 7.43
C ASN A 58 -7.42 4.42 6.36
N ASN A 59 -8.32 4.61 5.42
CA ASN A 59 -8.19 5.53 4.28
C ASN A 59 -7.00 5.27 3.36
N ALA A 60 -6.44 4.06 3.35
CA ALA A 60 -5.44 3.63 2.38
C ALA A 60 -6.13 3.07 1.12
N TYR A 61 -6.17 3.87 0.05
CA TYR A 61 -6.91 3.58 -1.18
C TYR A 61 -5.99 2.90 -2.21
N ILE A 62 -5.93 1.58 -2.21
CA ILE A 62 -5.08 0.81 -3.13
C ILE A 62 -5.73 0.61 -4.51
N THR A 63 -7.05 0.54 -4.55
CA THR A 63 -7.87 0.43 -5.77
C THR A 63 -8.85 1.62 -5.82
N PRO A 64 -8.37 2.86 -6.02
CA PRO A 64 -9.15 4.08 -5.80
C PRO A 64 -10.43 4.18 -6.63
N GLN A 65 -10.49 3.50 -7.78
CA GLN A 65 -11.62 3.51 -8.70
C GLN A 65 -12.60 2.34 -8.50
N ALA A 66 -12.33 1.44 -7.52
CA ALA A 66 -13.17 0.28 -7.29
C ALA A 66 -14.59 0.66 -6.81
N SER A 67 -15.56 -0.06 -7.34
CA SER A 67 -16.99 0.10 -7.04
C SER A 67 -17.62 -1.21 -6.61
N LEU A 68 -18.26 -1.22 -5.45
CA LEU A 68 -18.97 -2.40 -4.90
C LEU A 68 -20.17 -2.86 -5.73
N SER A 69 -20.59 -2.10 -6.73
CA SER A 69 -21.87 -2.33 -7.45
C SER A 69 -21.74 -2.43 -8.97
N ASP A 70 -20.52 -2.38 -9.53
CA ASP A 70 -20.30 -2.45 -10.98
C ASP A 70 -20.06 -3.89 -11.48
N GLY A 71 -19.92 -4.86 -10.58
CA GLY A 71 -19.66 -6.26 -10.90
C GLY A 71 -18.28 -6.51 -11.51
N MET A 72 -17.35 -5.60 -11.27
CA MET A 72 -15.97 -5.67 -11.75
C MET A 72 -15.02 -5.68 -10.55
N MET A 73 -13.83 -6.21 -10.74
CA MET A 73 -12.72 -6.17 -9.81
C MET A 73 -11.66 -5.21 -10.35
N ASP A 74 -11.19 -4.31 -9.49
CA ASP A 74 -10.07 -3.44 -9.79
C ASP A 74 -8.77 -4.10 -9.34
N ILE A 75 -7.80 -4.18 -10.24
CA ILE A 75 -6.50 -4.78 -9.99
C ILE A 75 -5.44 -3.68 -10.03
N THR A 76 -4.66 -3.59 -8.97
CA THR A 76 -3.52 -2.67 -8.86
C THR A 76 -2.24 -3.46 -8.74
N VAL A 77 -1.32 -3.23 -9.67
CA VAL A 77 0.03 -3.82 -9.65
C VAL A 77 1.03 -2.74 -9.26
N LEU A 78 1.65 -2.87 -8.11
CA LEU A 78 2.77 -2.02 -7.71
C LEU A 78 4.06 -2.63 -8.22
N GLN A 79 4.70 -1.96 -9.15
CA GLN A 79 5.99 -2.33 -9.70
C GLN A 79 7.13 -2.09 -8.69
N PRO A 80 8.33 -2.61 -8.91
CA PRO A 80 9.48 -2.31 -8.07
C PRO A 80 9.69 -0.79 -7.89
N PHE A 81 9.94 -0.38 -6.66
CA PHE A 81 10.13 1.01 -6.29
C PHE A 81 11.34 1.15 -5.35
N THR A 82 11.81 2.36 -5.17
CA THR A 82 12.94 2.70 -4.31
C THR A 82 12.46 3.43 -3.06
N VAL A 83 13.34 3.60 -2.08
CA VAL A 83 13.04 4.40 -0.87
C VAL A 83 12.63 5.84 -1.23
N LEU A 84 13.14 6.39 -2.33
CA LEU A 84 12.78 7.73 -2.81
C LEU A 84 11.35 7.82 -3.34
N ASP A 85 10.77 6.72 -3.79
CA ASP A 85 9.38 6.65 -4.28
C ASP A 85 8.36 6.59 -3.11
N VAL A 86 8.80 6.18 -1.90
CA VAL A 86 7.92 5.91 -0.73
C VAL A 86 7.09 7.13 -0.31
N PRO A 87 7.63 8.36 -0.19
CA PRO A 87 6.83 9.52 0.18
C PRO A 87 5.71 9.80 -0.81
N SER A 88 6.00 9.73 -2.11
CA SER A 88 5.01 9.92 -3.17
C SER A 88 3.93 8.84 -3.16
N LEU A 89 4.34 7.57 -3.11
CA LEU A 89 3.41 6.42 -3.03
C LEU A 89 2.51 6.52 -1.80
N SER A 90 3.08 6.85 -0.64
CA SER A 90 2.32 7.00 0.59
C SER A 90 1.30 8.14 0.50
N PHE A 91 1.73 9.32 0.04
CA PHE A 91 0.84 10.45 -0.16
C PHE A 91 -0.33 10.09 -1.09
N GLN A 92 -0.04 9.49 -2.24
CA GLN A 92 -1.05 9.12 -3.23
C GLN A 92 -1.98 8.00 -2.75
N LEU A 93 -1.48 7.07 -1.91
CA LEU A 93 -2.30 6.03 -1.29
C LEU A 93 -3.40 6.63 -0.39
N PHE A 94 -3.07 7.70 0.37
CA PHE A 94 -4.04 8.35 1.28
C PHE A 94 -4.87 9.43 0.61
N THR A 95 -4.42 10.01 -0.49
CA THR A 95 -5.18 11.01 -1.24
C THR A 95 -6.04 10.42 -2.36
N LYS A 96 -6.14 9.09 -2.45
CA LYS A 96 -6.93 8.39 -3.46
C LYS A 96 -6.46 8.63 -4.91
N THR A 97 -5.16 8.84 -5.08
CA THR A 97 -4.54 9.14 -6.39
C THR A 97 -3.39 8.20 -6.75
N ILE A 98 -3.31 7.03 -6.10
CA ILE A 98 -2.20 6.10 -6.30
C ILE A 98 -2.14 5.55 -7.73
N ASP A 99 -3.27 5.44 -8.41
CA ASP A 99 -3.39 5.05 -9.81
C ASP A 99 -2.71 6.03 -10.80
N MET A 100 -2.41 7.25 -10.36
CA MET A 100 -1.64 8.24 -11.12
C MET A 100 -0.12 8.06 -11.02
N ASN A 101 0.36 7.16 -10.13
CA ASN A 101 1.79 6.93 -9.95
C ASN A 101 2.37 6.10 -11.10
N SER A 102 3.54 6.48 -11.59
CA SER A 102 4.23 5.76 -12.69
C SER A 102 4.59 4.31 -12.37
N ARG A 103 4.77 3.97 -11.06
CA ARG A 103 5.04 2.63 -10.57
C ARG A 103 3.79 1.76 -10.49
N ILE A 104 2.61 2.32 -10.70
CA ILE A 104 1.33 1.63 -10.61
C ILE A 104 0.82 1.29 -12.02
N LYS A 105 0.34 0.07 -12.16
CA LYS A 105 -0.47 -0.37 -13.29
C LYS A 105 -1.82 -0.80 -12.77
N THR A 106 -2.87 -0.36 -13.42
CA THR A 106 -4.24 -0.71 -13.07
C THR A 106 -4.91 -1.44 -14.23
N MET A 107 -5.78 -2.36 -13.89
CA MET A 107 -6.67 -3.03 -14.84
C MET A 107 -7.98 -3.35 -14.13
N LYS A 108 -9.01 -3.66 -14.89
CA LYS A 108 -10.33 -4.01 -14.37
C LYS A 108 -10.86 -5.22 -15.12
N ASP A 109 -11.29 -6.25 -14.40
CA ASP A 109 -11.87 -7.46 -14.98
C ASP A 109 -12.83 -8.14 -13.98
N LYS A 110 -13.60 -9.10 -14.46
CA LYS A 110 -14.45 -9.98 -13.63
C LYS A 110 -13.71 -11.18 -13.09
N LYS A 111 -12.69 -11.61 -13.83
CA LYS A 111 -11.89 -12.79 -13.51
C LYS A 111 -10.48 -12.63 -14.04
N ILE A 112 -9.51 -12.96 -13.20
CA ILE A 112 -8.11 -13.04 -13.61
C ILE A 112 -7.48 -14.33 -13.09
N THR A 113 -6.42 -14.77 -13.77
CA THR A 113 -5.51 -15.79 -13.24
C THR A 113 -4.13 -15.16 -13.06
N ILE A 114 -3.58 -15.29 -11.86
CA ILE A 114 -2.22 -14.82 -11.55
C ILE A 114 -1.33 -16.05 -11.49
N HIS A 115 -0.39 -16.14 -12.41
CA HIS A 115 0.64 -17.19 -12.46
C HIS A 115 1.93 -16.66 -11.81
N ARG A 116 2.52 -17.47 -10.95
CA ARG A 116 3.79 -17.18 -10.27
C ARG A 116 4.74 -18.40 -10.34
N ALA A 117 6.03 -18.16 -10.07
CA ALA A 117 7.03 -19.22 -10.20
C ALA A 117 6.82 -20.35 -9.19
N THR A 118 6.42 -20.03 -7.96
CA THR A 118 6.25 -20.96 -6.84
C THR A 118 4.97 -20.69 -6.06
N GLU A 119 4.54 -21.63 -5.25
CA GLU A 119 3.56 -21.40 -4.19
C GLU A 119 4.07 -20.32 -3.23
N GLY A 120 3.18 -19.56 -2.63
CA GLY A 120 3.58 -18.48 -1.74
C GLY A 120 2.43 -17.88 -0.96
N VAL A 121 2.77 -16.97 -0.07
CA VAL A 121 1.79 -16.30 0.79
C VAL A 121 1.03 -15.24 0.01
N PHE A 122 -0.29 -15.24 0.15
CA PHE A 122 -1.15 -14.11 -0.15
C PHE A 122 -2.01 -13.79 1.08
N HIS A 123 -2.74 -12.71 1.09
CA HIS A 123 -3.69 -12.42 2.15
C HIS A 123 -5.08 -12.15 1.57
N PHE A 124 -6.08 -12.51 2.33
CA PHE A 124 -7.48 -12.27 2.06
C PHE A 124 -8.03 -11.41 3.20
N ASP A 125 -8.41 -10.18 2.90
CA ASP A 125 -8.87 -9.16 3.88
C ASP A 125 -7.97 -9.02 5.13
N GLY A 126 -6.66 -9.18 4.93
CA GLY A 126 -5.66 -9.08 5.99
C GLY A 126 -5.21 -10.41 6.59
N ASP A 127 -5.95 -11.50 6.36
CA ASP A 127 -5.58 -12.83 6.85
C ASP A 127 -4.61 -13.53 5.89
N PRO A 128 -3.40 -13.91 6.34
CA PRO A 128 -2.42 -14.55 5.50
C PRO A 128 -2.77 -16.02 5.23
N MET A 129 -2.61 -16.43 3.98
CA MET A 129 -2.83 -17.80 3.52
C MET A 129 -1.71 -18.24 2.59
N MET A 130 -1.43 -19.56 2.56
CA MET A 130 -0.62 -20.16 1.51
C MET A 130 -1.49 -20.40 0.29
N GLY A 131 -1.05 -19.95 -0.86
CA GLY A 131 -1.77 -20.13 -2.11
C GLY A 131 -0.96 -20.90 -3.15
N PRO A 132 -1.67 -21.49 -4.11
CA PRO A 132 -1.08 -22.25 -5.21
C PRO A 132 -0.26 -21.37 -6.14
N LYS A 133 0.46 -22.00 -7.04
CA LYS A 133 1.22 -21.33 -8.11
C LYS A 133 0.32 -20.51 -9.03
N ASP A 134 -0.87 -21.03 -9.33
CA ASP A 134 -1.87 -20.38 -10.17
C ASP A 134 -3.05 -19.97 -9.28
N LEU A 135 -3.23 -18.66 -9.10
CA LEU A 135 -4.27 -18.10 -8.25
C LEU A 135 -5.37 -17.48 -9.14
N VAL A 136 -6.56 -18.04 -9.07
CA VAL A 136 -7.74 -17.50 -9.75
C VAL A 136 -8.50 -16.59 -8.80
N VAL A 137 -8.78 -15.37 -9.25
CA VAL A 137 -9.59 -14.38 -8.53
C VAL A 137 -10.77 -13.97 -9.42
N GLU A 138 -11.98 -14.06 -8.87
CA GLU A 138 -13.22 -13.85 -9.63
C GLU A 138 -14.24 -13.08 -8.79
N ILE A 139 -14.97 -12.15 -9.42
CA ILE A 139 -16.12 -11.49 -8.83
C ILE A 139 -17.37 -12.36 -9.04
N ILE A 140 -18.08 -12.61 -7.95
CA ILE A 140 -19.41 -13.23 -7.98
C ILE A 140 -20.45 -12.12 -7.78
N PRO A 141 -21.10 -11.64 -8.84
CA PRO A 141 -22.05 -10.54 -8.75
C PRO A 141 -23.21 -10.86 -7.81
N SER A 142 -23.64 -9.88 -7.03
CA SER A 142 -24.79 -9.99 -6.11
C SER A 142 -24.67 -11.10 -5.05
N ALA A 143 -23.46 -11.58 -4.76
CA ALA A 143 -23.22 -12.61 -3.76
C ALA A 143 -23.58 -12.16 -2.33
N LEU A 144 -23.46 -10.87 -2.04
CA LEU A 144 -23.77 -10.27 -0.76
C LEU A 144 -24.92 -9.26 -0.89
N LYS A 145 -25.97 -9.44 -0.09
CA LYS A 145 -27.06 -8.45 0.02
C LYS A 145 -26.79 -7.54 1.21
N VAL A 146 -26.68 -6.25 0.96
CA VAL A 146 -26.41 -5.22 1.98
C VAL A 146 -27.59 -4.26 2.05
N ILE A 147 -28.02 -3.92 3.26
CA ILE A 147 -29.01 -2.87 3.49
C ILE A 147 -28.30 -1.53 3.36
N CYS A 148 -28.63 -0.77 2.33
CA CYS A 148 -28.11 0.57 2.13
C CYS A 148 -29.19 1.61 2.45
N PRO A 149 -28.82 2.78 3.02
CA PRO A 149 -29.76 3.89 3.10
C PRO A 149 -30.20 4.30 1.67
N PRO A 150 -31.42 4.81 1.51
CA PRO A 150 -31.88 5.29 0.22
C PRO A 150 -30.91 6.33 -0.31
N LYS A 151 -30.57 6.24 -1.61
CA LYS A 151 -29.66 7.22 -2.23
C LYS A 151 -30.23 8.62 -2.01
N PRO A 152 -29.52 9.53 -1.35
CA PRO A 152 -29.98 10.91 -1.26
C PRO A 152 -30.12 11.48 -2.66
N ASN A 153 -31.18 12.24 -2.92
CA ASN A 153 -31.51 12.86 -4.21
C ASN A 153 -30.49 13.91 -4.71
N LYS A 154 -29.43 14.13 -3.96
CA LYS A 154 -28.28 14.94 -4.38
C LYS A 154 -27.04 14.04 -4.36
N SER A 155 -26.27 14.10 -5.41
CA SER A 155 -24.91 13.57 -5.45
C SER A 155 -24.13 14.03 -4.23
N ILE A 156 -24.00 13.17 -3.21
CA ILE A 156 -23.07 13.37 -2.09
C ILE A 156 -21.64 13.07 -2.53
N TYR A 157 -21.37 12.98 -3.80
CA TYR A 157 -20.03 13.12 -4.34
C TYR A 157 -19.71 14.63 -4.38
N GLU A 158 -19.61 15.25 -3.19
CA GLU A 158 -18.65 16.31 -3.10
C GLU A 158 -17.28 15.68 -3.37
N PRO A 159 -16.51 16.19 -4.33
CA PRO A 159 -15.13 15.78 -4.47
C PRO A 159 -14.50 16.06 -3.11
N HIS A 160 -14.21 15.00 -2.34
CA HIS A 160 -13.51 15.17 -1.07
C HIS A 160 -12.28 15.97 -1.39
N ASN A 161 -12.27 17.20 -0.92
CA ASN A 161 -11.26 18.18 -1.23
C ASN A 161 -9.93 17.52 -0.83
N ILE A 162 -9.01 17.38 -1.76
CA ILE A 162 -7.65 16.81 -1.50
C ILE A 162 -7.05 17.49 -0.26
N LEU A 163 -7.35 18.78 -0.06
CA LEU A 163 -6.99 19.53 1.15
C LEU A 163 -7.59 18.93 2.43
N GLN A 164 -8.85 18.45 2.41
CA GLN A 164 -9.46 17.82 3.59
C GLN A 164 -8.72 16.51 3.95
N HIS A 165 -8.43 15.66 2.97
CA HIS A 165 -7.66 14.43 3.20
C HIS A 165 -6.25 14.71 3.69
N ILE A 166 -5.59 15.77 3.17
CA ILE A 166 -4.28 16.22 3.66
C ILE A 166 -4.40 16.70 5.10
N THR A 167 -5.44 17.49 5.41
CA THR A 167 -5.69 18.00 6.77
C THR A 167 -5.97 16.86 7.74
N ASP A 168 -6.82 15.91 7.37
CA ASP A 168 -7.13 14.73 8.18
C ASP A 168 -5.88 13.84 8.40
N PHE A 169 -5.01 13.74 7.38
CA PHE A 169 -3.73 13.04 7.48
C PHE A 169 -2.74 13.76 8.43
N ILE A 170 -2.69 15.08 8.37
CA ILE A 170 -1.81 15.91 9.22
C ILE A 170 -2.35 15.96 10.66
N GLU A 171 -3.67 16.05 10.84
CA GLU A 171 -4.34 16.13 12.15
C GLU A 171 -4.46 14.77 12.86
N ALA A 172 -4.17 13.67 12.20
CA ALA A 172 -4.04 12.36 12.84
C ALA A 172 -2.85 12.34 13.82
N LYS A 173 -3.08 12.94 14.98
CA LYS A 173 -2.11 13.28 16.04
C LYS A 173 -1.06 12.21 16.43
N PRO A 174 -1.34 10.88 16.38
CA PRO A 174 -0.30 9.90 16.74
C PRO A 174 0.82 9.76 15.70
N VAL A 175 0.57 10.10 14.43
CA VAL A 175 1.57 9.98 13.35
C VAL A 175 2.56 11.14 13.42
N SER A 176 2.08 12.37 13.64
CA SER A 176 2.94 13.56 13.70
C SER A 176 3.91 13.56 14.88
N ALA A 177 3.45 13.11 16.06
CA ALA A 177 4.29 13.03 17.26
C ALA A 177 5.38 11.95 17.10
N SER A 178 5.05 10.79 16.55
CA SER A 178 6.01 9.70 16.33
C SER A 178 7.06 10.06 15.27
N ILE A 179 6.67 10.70 14.18
CA ILE A 179 7.59 11.13 13.12
C ILE A 179 8.49 12.25 13.62
N ALA A 180 7.96 13.23 14.34
CA ALA A 180 8.75 14.31 14.95
C ALA A 180 9.77 13.79 15.95
N GLU A 181 9.38 12.83 16.79
CA GLU A 181 10.26 12.18 17.76
C GLU A 181 11.39 11.40 17.06
N LYS A 182 11.06 10.61 16.04
CA LYS A 182 12.07 9.88 15.25
C LYS A 182 12.97 10.81 14.46
N HIS A 183 12.43 11.88 13.89
CA HIS A 183 13.24 12.91 13.23
C HIS A 183 14.24 13.55 14.20
N ARG A 184 13.79 13.90 15.42
CA ARG A 184 14.65 14.42 16.48
C ARG A 184 15.75 13.41 16.84
N GLN A 185 15.41 12.13 17.03
CA GLN A 185 16.38 11.06 17.33
C GLN A 185 17.42 10.89 16.20
N LEU A 186 16.97 10.95 14.93
CA LEU A 186 17.85 10.87 13.76
C LEU A 186 18.81 12.06 13.69
N MET A 187 18.34 13.26 13.98
CA MET A 187 19.16 14.47 14.01
C MET A 187 20.19 14.43 15.14
N GLU A 188 19.83 13.94 16.32
CA GLU A 188 20.75 13.73 17.45
C GLU A 188 21.81 12.68 17.14
N MET A 189 21.41 11.57 16.51
CA MET A 189 22.33 10.53 16.06
C MET A 189 23.33 11.06 15.04
N ASN A 190 22.86 11.82 14.04
CA ASN A 190 23.71 12.45 13.04
C ASN A 190 24.71 13.45 13.67
N LYS A 191 24.27 14.28 14.64
CA LYS A 191 25.17 15.17 15.39
C LYS A 191 26.26 14.38 16.13
N THR A 192 25.90 13.25 16.71
CA THR A 192 26.84 12.39 17.44
C THR A 192 27.86 11.75 16.51
N ILE A 193 27.42 11.28 15.33
CA ILE A 193 28.30 10.72 14.29
C ILE A 193 29.25 11.79 13.77
N MET A 194 28.76 13.00 13.45
CA MET A 194 29.57 14.10 12.98
C MET A 194 30.62 14.53 14.03
N LYS A 195 30.25 14.61 15.32
CA LYS A 195 31.22 14.89 16.40
C LYS A 195 32.31 13.82 16.51
N LYS A 196 31.97 12.53 16.33
CA LYS A 196 32.96 11.45 16.32
C LYS A 196 33.89 11.51 15.11
N LEU A 197 33.38 11.84 13.95
CA LEU A 197 34.17 12.00 12.71
C LEU A 197 35.14 13.19 12.82
N VAL A 198 34.66 14.33 13.31
CA VAL A 198 35.53 15.51 13.53
C VAL A 198 36.63 15.22 14.57
N LYS A 199 36.32 14.50 15.65
CA LYS A 199 37.31 14.12 16.68
C LYS A 199 38.32 13.09 16.17
N LYS A 200 37.94 12.27 15.19
CA LYS A 200 38.84 11.29 14.55
C LYS A 200 39.81 11.93 13.55
N ASN A 201 39.39 13.05 12.94
CA ASN A 201 40.21 13.76 11.94
C ASN A 201 41.10 14.86 12.51
N ASN A 202 40.91 15.23 13.81
CA ASN A 202 41.77 16.14 14.54
C ASN A 202 42.18 15.48 15.87
N PRO A 203 43.22 14.63 15.87
CA PRO A 203 43.77 14.13 17.13
C PRO A 203 44.36 15.30 17.95
N PRO A 204 44.32 15.29 19.28
CA PRO A 204 44.93 16.31 20.08
C PRO A 204 46.43 16.34 19.81
N GLU A 205 46.95 17.54 19.54
CA GLU A 205 48.41 17.78 19.52
C GLU A 205 48.97 17.48 20.89
N GLU A 206 49.97 16.58 20.94
CA GLU A 206 50.79 16.32 22.14
C GLU A 206 51.86 17.43 22.31
#